data_acbf0d77a22fc2361afb770524598377
#
_entry.id   acbf0d77a22fc2361afb770524598377
#
_cell.length_a   1.000
_cell.length_b   1.000
_cell.length_c   1.000
_cell.angle_alpha   90.00
_cell.angle_beta   90.00
_cell.angle_gamma   90.00
#
_symmetry.space_group_name_H-M   'P 1'
#
loop_
_entity.id
_entity.type
_entity.pdbx_description
1 polymer ?
#
loop_
_entity_poly.entity_id
_entity_poly.type
_entity_poly.pdbx_seq_one_letter_code
_entity_poly.pdbx_strand_id
1 'polypeptide(L)'
;MKYKNFDDFFSSIDINKNEMIDNWENLKKRKKKITIITTIVMITIILSLFYLICYNTKLIRLIIPMFILFVIIITKLINTESKISKEIIKSNQEYKEKIIEKMLQNFIDELDYIPLKEMPSDIFDEANYGGYYNSYVSDDYFEGKINNQNIKMADLLVQRITVEKDKDGNEEKKVMTIFGGLFGKIELEKSINSNLNITRDYSSSIKKTQKLEMDSYGFEKIFNVYTDNNIIAMQLLTSDIQEGLLDIYNKYK
;
A
#
# COMPACT_ATOMS: atom_id res chain seq x y z
N MET A 1 -22.91 17.13 2.69
CA MET A 1 -21.62 17.45 2.01
C MET A 1 -21.33 18.93 2.16
N LYS A 2 -20.19 19.28 2.78
CA LYS A 2 -19.78 20.67 3.01
C LYS A 2 -19.15 21.32 1.77
N TYR A 3 -18.57 20.52 0.86
CA TYR A 3 -17.89 20.97 -0.35
C TYR A 3 -18.48 20.31 -1.59
N LYS A 4 -18.57 21.06 -2.71
CA LYS A 4 -19.17 20.57 -3.95
C LYS A 4 -18.24 19.68 -4.78
N ASN A 5 -16.93 19.91 -4.67
CA ASN A 5 -15.91 19.14 -5.36
C ASN A 5 -14.58 19.16 -4.58
N PHE A 6 -13.60 18.44 -5.09
CA PHE A 6 -12.28 18.31 -4.49
C PHE A 6 -11.48 19.62 -4.48
N ASP A 7 -11.65 20.45 -5.51
CA ASP A 7 -10.95 21.73 -5.63
C ASP A 7 -11.50 22.75 -4.63
N ASP A 8 -12.81 22.78 -4.39
CA ASP A 8 -13.45 23.61 -3.36
C ASP A 8 -12.95 23.24 -1.97
N PHE A 9 -12.77 21.95 -1.70
CA PHE A 9 -12.19 21.46 -0.45
C PHE A 9 -10.75 21.95 -0.28
N PHE A 10 -9.89 21.74 -1.29
CA PHE A 10 -8.49 22.16 -1.21
C PHE A 10 -8.30 23.66 -1.07
N SER A 11 -9.14 24.47 -1.72
CA SER A 11 -9.10 25.93 -1.58
C SER A 11 -9.52 26.41 -0.18
N SER A 12 -10.30 25.61 0.55
CA SER A 12 -10.76 25.93 1.91
C SER A 12 -9.77 25.57 3.02
N ILE A 13 -8.76 24.73 2.69
CA ILE A 13 -7.73 24.34 3.66
C ILE A 13 -6.62 25.38 3.60
N ASP A 14 -6.44 26.13 4.68
CA ASP A 14 -5.32 27.06 4.88
C ASP A 14 -4.01 26.29 5.17
N ILE A 15 -3.62 25.43 4.23
CA ILE A 15 -2.39 24.65 4.29
C ILE A 15 -1.64 24.87 2.97
N ASN A 16 -0.41 25.32 3.07
CA ASN A 16 0.47 25.42 1.91
C ASN A 16 0.90 24.02 1.44
N LYS A 17 -0.01 23.36 0.68
CA LYS A 17 0.21 22.03 0.12
C LYS A 17 1.53 21.95 -0.66
N ASN A 18 1.85 22.97 -1.44
CA ASN A 18 3.06 23.00 -2.26
C ASN A 18 4.32 23.00 -1.38
N GLU A 19 4.32 23.75 -0.28
CA GLU A 19 5.44 23.76 0.67
C GLU A 19 5.65 22.40 1.34
N MET A 20 4.58 21.70 1.69
CA MET A 20 4.67 20.35 2.28
C MET A 20 5.24 19.35 1.27
N ILE A 21 4.78 19.38 0.01
CA ILE A 21 5.28 18.52 -1.06
C ILE A 21 6.75 18.84 -1.36
N ASP A 22 7.11 20.10 -1.48
CA ASP A 22 8.47 20.55 -1.75
C ASP A 22 9.43 20.13 -0.62
N ASN A 23 8.99 20.26 0.63
CA ASN A 23 9.78 19.80 1.78
C ASN A 23 10.02 18.29 1.72
N TRP A 24 8.99 17.50 1.47
CA TRP A 24 9.10 16.06 1.36
C TRP A 24 9.99 15.60 0.20
N GLU A 25 9.86 16.23 -0.98
CA GLU A 25 10.75 15.96 -2.11
C GLU A 25 12.21 16.32 -1.80
N ASN A 26 12.44 17.45 -1.13
CA ASN A 26 13.77 17.86 -0.71
C ASN A 26 14.39 16.86 0.28
N LEU A 27 13.61 16.36 1.24
CA LEU A 27 14.06 15.32 2.16
C LEU A 27 14.41 14.03 1.42
N LYS A 28 13.59 13.59 0.45
CA LYS A 28 13.92 12.43 -0.39
C LYS A 28 15.18 12.61 -1.22
N LYS A 29 15.37 13.78 -1.82
CA LYS A 29 16.59 14.12 -2.57
C LYS A 29 17.83 14.10 -1.65
N ARG A 30 17.72 14.65 -0.45
CA ARG A 30 18.79 14.62 0.57
C ARG A 30 19.11 13.19 1.00
N LYS A 31 18.10 12.35 1.29
CA LYS A 31 18.29 10.94 1.62
C LYS A 31 19.05 10.22 0.51
N LYS A 32 18.60 10.33 -0.74
CA LYS A 32 19.26 9.71 -1.91
C LYS A 32 20.73 10.12 -2.03
N LYS A 33 21.05 11.42 -1.85
CA LYS A 33 22.45 11.88 -1.86
C LYS A 33 23.29 11.23 -0.77
N ILE A 34 22.79 11.14 0.44
CA ILE A 34 23.52 10.54 1.56
C ILE A 34 23.74 9.05 1.31
N THR A 35 22.74 8.32 0.86
CA THR A 35 22.88 6.90 0.51
C THR A 35 23.97 6.68 -0.56
N ILE A 36 24.00 7.53 -1.61
CA ILE A 36 25.05 7.47 -2.63
C ILE A 36 26.43 7.73 -2.02
N ILE A 37 26.56 8.76 -1.17
CA ILE A 37 27.83 9.09 -0.50
C ILE A 37 28.28 7.93 0.39
N THR A 38 27.36 7.34 1.16
CA THR A 38 27.66 6.18 2.03
C THR A 38 28.16 5.01 1.21
N THR A 39 27.53 4.71 0.07
CA THR A 39 27.94 3.64 -0.83
C THR A 39 29.34 3.91 -1.41
N ILE A 40 29.62 5.12 -1.87
CA ILE A 40 30.94 5.49 -2.39
C ILE A 40 32.01 5.36 -1.31
N VAL A 41 31.74 5.85 -0.09
CA VAL A 41 32.65 5.74 1.04
C VAL A 41 32.93 4.26 1.37
N MET A 42 31.92 3.39 1.37
CA MET A 42 32.10 1.96 1.60
C MET A 42 33.01 1.32 0.53
N ILE A 43 32.76 1.62 -0.74
CA ILE A 43 33.60 1.10 -1.83
C ILE A 43 35.06 1.59 -1.71
N THR A 44 35.27 2.87 -1.42
CA THR A 44 36.64 3.42 -1.27
C THR A 44 37.38 2.80 -0.09
N ILE A 45 36.67 2.49 0.99
CA ILE A 45 37.25 1.78 2.15
C ILE A 45 37.72 0.37 1.74
N ILE A 46 36.83 -0.39 1.07
CA ILE A 46 37.15 -1.75 0.62
C ILE A 46 38.38 -1.74 -0.30
N LEU A 47 38.43 -0.83 -1.27
CA LEU A 47 39.58 -0.72 -2.20
C LEU A 47 40.83 -0.30 -1.48
N SER A 48 40.79 0.60 -0.50
CA SER A 48 41.98 1.02 0.26
C SER A 48 42.53 -0.09 1.13
N LEU A 49 41.65 -0.86 1.79
CA LEU A 49 42.06 -2.03 2.56
C LEU A 49 42.72 -3.12 1.66
N PHE A 50 42.11 -3.39 0.51
CA PHE A 50 42.62 -4.32 -0.46
C PHE A 50 44.02 -3.90 -0.96
N TYR A 51 44.20 -2.62 -1.29
CA TYR A 51 45.53 -2.09 -1.69
C TYR A 51 46.59 -2.27 -0.60
N LEU A 52 46.27 -1.95 0.67
CA LEU A 52 47.18 -2.08 1.78
C LEU A 52 47.60 -3.52 2.03
N ILE A 53 46.67 -4.46 1.91
CA ILE A 53 46.94 -5.89 2.09
C ILE A 53 47.86 -6.43 0.97
N CYS A 54 47.60 -6.05 -0.29
CA CYS A 54 48.30 -6.62 -1.44
C CYS A 54 49.68 -5.99 -1.70
N TYR A 55 49.85 -4.70 -1.40
CA TYR A 55 51.02 -3.98 -1.89
C TYR A 55 51.99 -3.47 -0.83
N ASN A 56 51.60 -3.37 0.46
CA ASN A 56 52.46 -2.70 1.42
C ASN A 56 52.38 -3.22 2.86
N THR A 57 53.11 -4.30 3.14
CA THR A 57 53.14 -4.91 4.48
C THR A 57 53.76 -4.02 5.57
N LYS A 58 54.57 -3.01 5.21
CA LYS A 58 55.20 -2.09 6.18
C LYS A 58 54.17 -1.08 6.74
N LEU A 59 53.07 -0.81 6.02
CA LEU A 59 52.02 0.14 6.42
C LEU A 59 50.89 -0.53 7.22
N ILE A 60 51.01 -1.82 7.56
CA ILE A 60 49.98 -2.54 8.34
C ILE A 60 49.63 -1.83 9.65
N ARG A 61 50.60 -1.16 10.28
CA ARG A 61 50.34 -0.40 11.53
C ARG A 61 49.36 0.77 11.36
N LEU A 62 49.19 1.27 10.14
CA LEU A 62 48.25 2.36 9.85
C LEU A 62 46.83 1.84 9.59
N ILE A 63 46.63 0.54 9.39
CA ILE A 63 45.32 -0.05 9.11
C ILE A 63 44.38 0.16 10.29
N ILE A 64 44.83 -0.04 11.53
CA ILE A 64 43.98 0.08 12.73
C ILE A 64 43.45 1.50 12.91
N PRO A 65 44.26 2.57 12.96
CA PRO A 65 43.75 3.92 13.12
C PRO A 65 42.87 4.38 11.93
N MET A 66 43.21 3.95 10.72
CA MET A 66 42.41 4.23 9.52
C MET A 66 41.04 3.52 9.59
N PHE A 67 41.01 2.26 10.03
CA PHE A 67 39.76 1.52 10.22
C PHE A 67 38.85 2.20 11.27
N ILE A 68 39.43 2.63 12.40
CA ILE A 68 38.66 3.36 13.43
C ILE A 68 38.06 4.63 12.86
N LEU A 69 38.83 5.42 12.09
CA LEU A 69 38.34 6.63 11.45
C LEU A 69 37.17 6.32 10.48
N PHE A 70 37.28 5.27 9.69
CA PHE A 70 36.24 4.83 8.77
C PHE A 70 34.98 4.41 9.50
N VAL A 71 35.08 3.67 10.60
CA VAL A 71 33.91 3.27 11.42
C VAL A 71 33.19 4.52 11.95
N ILE A 72 33.92 5.53 12.40
CA ILE A 72 33.33 6.79 12.88
C ILE A 72 32.58 7.50 11.74
N ILE A 73 33.19 7.61 10.55
CA ILE A 73 32.57 8.26 9.40
C ILE A 73 31.28 7.52 8.98
N ILE A 74 31.34 6.19 8.85
CA ILE A 74 30.18 5.38 8.45
C ILE A 74 29.07 5.48 9.47
N THR A 75 29.37 5.38 10.76
CA THR A 75 28.38 5.51 11.82
C THR A 75 27.69 6.88 11.78
N LYS A 76 28.44 7.96 11.52
CA LYS A 76 27.88 9.29 11.36
C LYS A 76 26.96 9.39 10.14
N LEU A 77 27.31 8.80 9.00
CA LEU A 77 26.51 8.77 7.79
C LEU A 77 25.21 7.99 7.99
N ILE A 78 25.29 6.79 8.59
CA ILE A 78 24.12 5.94 8.90
C ILE A 78 23.16 6.67 9.85
N ASN A 79 23.70 7.32 10.91
CA ASN A 79 22.87 8.09 11.84
C ASN A 79 22.18 9.27 11.15
N THR A 80 22.87 9.94 10.21
CA THR A 80 22.28 11.03 9.44
C THR A 80 21.17 10.54 8.51
N GLU A 81 21.37 9.40 7.83
CA GLU A 81 20.37 8.76 6.98
C GLU A 81 19.13 8.34 7.79
N SER A 82 19.34 7.74 8.96
CA SER A 82 18.28 7.37 9.89
C SER A 82 17.45 8.59 10.34
N LYS A 83 18.14 9.71 10.67
CA LYS A 83 17.48 10.96 11.06
C LYS A 83 16.60 11.50 9.94
N ILE A 84 17.11 11.57 8.71
CA ILE A 84 16.32 12.04 7.56
C ILE A 84 15.14 11.09 7.27
N SER A 85 15.33 9.78 7.43
CA SER A 85 14.23 8.82 7.27
C SER A 85 13.10 9.08 8.27
N LYS A 86 13.43 9.40 9.54
CA LYS A 86 12.43 9.78 10.55
C LYS A 86 11.73 11.09 10.20
N GLU A 87 12.46 12.08 9.66
CA GLU A 87 11.88 13.35 9.20
C GLU A 87 10.90 13.13 8.03
N ILE A 88 11.22 12.22 7.09
CA ILE A 88 10.33 11.84 5.98
C ILE A 88 9.04 11.20 6.52
N ILE A 89 9.15 10.25 7.45
CA ILE A 89 7.99 9.59 8.07
C ILE A 89 7.11 10.62 8.77
N LYS A 90 7.72 11.52 9.55
CA LYS A 90 6.98 12.58 10.25
C LYS A 90 6.28 13.53 9.28
N SER A 91 6.95 13.97 8.23
CA SER A 91 6.37 14.83 7.19
C SER A 91 5.19 14.14 6.48
N ASN A 92 5.29 12.84 6.20
CA ASN A 92 4.21 12.06 5.61
C ASN A 92 3.01 11.93 6.57
N GLN A 93 3.29 11.69 7.85
CA GLN A 93 2.25 11.63 8.88
C GLN A 93 1.52 12.97 9.03
N GLU A 94 2.25 14.09 9.10
CA GLU A 94 1.64 15.42 9.14
C GLU A 94 0.77 15.72 7.91
N TYR A 95 1.17 15.27 6.73
CA TYR A 95 0.37 15.38 5.51
C TYR A 95 -0.93 14.57 5.65
N LYS A 96 -0.85 13.33 6.10
CA LYS A 96 -2.01 12.46 6.31
C LYS A 96 -2.99 13.07 7.31
N GLU A 97 -2.53 13.51 8.47
CA GLU A 97 -3.35 14.12 9.51
C GLU A 97 -4.01 15.45 9.06
N LYS A 98 -3.26 16.30 8.36
CA LYS A 98 -3.76 17.63 8.01
C LYS A 98 -4.64 17.66 6.76
N ILE A 99 -4.43 16.73 5.84
CA ILE A 99 -5.10 16.73 4.53
C ILE A 99 -6.06 15.55 4.40
N ILE A 100 -5.54 14.31 4.55
CA ILE A 100 -6.35 13.10 4.33
C ILE A 100 -7.47 12.99 5.35
N GLU A 101 -7.16 13.15 6.63
CA GLU A 101 -8.17 13.10 7.69
C GLU A 101 -9.27 14.13 7.48
N LYS A 102 -8.89 15.40 7.23
CA LYS A 102 -9.89 16.45 6.97
C LYS A 102 -10.74 16.20 5.72
N MET A 103 -10.16 15.59 4.70
CA MET A 103 -10.88 15.19 3.51
C MET A 103 -11.91 14.10 3.84
N LEU A 104 -11.50 13.07 4.56
CA LEU A 104 -12.38 11.97 4.95
C LEU A 104 -13.51 12.43 5.85
N GLN A 105 -13.27 13.36 6.80
CA GLN A 105 -14.28 13.94 7.69
C GLN A 105 -15.44 14.66 6.97
N ASN A 106 -15.28 14.99 5.68
CA ASN A 106 -16.38 15.57 4.91
C ASN A 106 -17.37 14.54 4.36
N PHE A 107 -16.98 13.28 4.29
CA PHE A 107 -17.74 12.20 3.67
C PHE A 107 -18.12 11.10 4.66
N ILE A 108 -17.42 11.03 5.78
CA ILE A 108 -17.49 9.94 6.75
C ILE A 108 -17.87 10.52 8.10
N ASP A 109 -18.96 10.04 8.65
CA ASP A 109 -19.38 10.36 10.00
C ASP A 109 -18.67 9.45 11.01
N GLU A 110 -18.45 9.94 12.23
CA GLU A 110 -17.77 9.21 13.30
C GLU A 110 -16.42 8.61 12.83
N LEU A 111 -15.67 9.39 12.03
CA LEU A 111 -14.39 8.96 11.47
C LEU A 111 -13.36 8.68 12.57
N ASP A 112 -12.80 7.47 12.56
CA ASP A 112 -11.55 7.09 13.26
C ASP A 112 -10.46 6.80 12.20
N TYR A 113 -9.58 7.78 12.02
CA TYR A 113 -8.44 7.68 11.12
C TYR A 113 -7.15 7.90 11.91
N ILE A 114 -6.32 6.88 11.98
CA ILE A 114 -5.01 6.96 12.62
C ILE A 114 -3.96 6.67 11.55
N PRO A 115 -3.18 7.68 11.12
CA PRO A 115 -2.08 7.49 10.18
C PRO A 115 -1.16 6.36 10.60
N LEU A 116 -0.77 5.50 9.65
CA LEU A 116 0.09 4.33 9.85
C LEU A 116 -0.54 3.18 10.66
N LYS A 117 -1.80 3.26 11.06
CA LYS A 117 -2.53 2.11 11.60
C LYS A 117 -2.83 1.14 10.45
N GLU A 118 -2.54 -0.11 10.67
CA GLU A 118 -2.87 -1.17 9.71
C GLU A 118 -4.29 -1.68 9.92
N MET A 119 -4.98 -1.99 8.83
CA MET A 119 -6.23 -2.76 8.90
C MET A 119 -5.92 -4.16 9.40
N PRO A 120 -6.63 -4.69 10.42
CA PRO A 120 -6.48 -6.07 10.84
C PRO A 120 -6.70 -7.06 9.67
N SER A 121 -5.82 -8.04 9.52
CA SER A 121 -5.86 -8.97 8.39
C SER A 121 -7.07 -9.90 8.37
N ASP A 122 -7.67 -10.15 9.54
CA ASP A 122 -8.92 -10.92 9.67
C ASP A 122 -10.08 -10.29 8.89
N ILE A 123 -10.12 -8.95 8.78
CA ILE A 123 -11.14 -8.24 7.97
C ILE A 123 -10.99 -8.58 6.47
N PHE A 124 -9.76 -8.71 6.00
CA PHE A 124 -9.49 -9.13 4.62
C PHE A 124 -9.77 -10.63 4.44
N ASP A 125 -9.44 -11.46 5.44
CA ASP A 125 -9.64 -12.91 5.39
C ASP A 125 -11.12 -13.26 5.33
N GLU A 126 -12.01 -12.51 5.99
CA GLU A 126 -13.46 -12.67 5.91
C GLU A 126 -14.01 -12.56 4.48
N ALA A 127 -13.39 -11.73 3.64
CA ALA A 127 -13.78 -11.59 2.23
C ALA A 127 -13.46 -12.84 1.40
N ASN A 128 -12.66 -13.77 1.93
CA ASN A 128 -12.22 -14.99 1.29
C ASN A 128 -11.65 -14.78 -0.12
N TYR A 129 -10.92 -13.68 -0.29
CA TYR A 129 -10.35 -13.23 -1.54
C TYR A 129 -8.94 -13.81 -1.72
N GLY A 130 -8.78 -14.80 -2.56
CA GLY A 130 -7.47 -15.13 -3.12
C GLY A 130 -6.60 -16.19 -2.48
N GLY A 131 -7.00 -16.88 -1.43
CA GLY A 131 -6.24 -18.01 -0.84
C GLY A 131 -5.01 -17.61 -0.03
N TYR A 132 -4.04 -18.53 0.15
CA TYR A 132 -2.88 -18.32 1.03
C TYR A 132 -1.97 -17.18 0.61
N TYR A 133 -1.63 -16.33 1.55
CA TYR A 133 -0.62 -15.27 1.44
C TYR A 133 0.33 -15.29 2.65
N ASN A 134 1.49 -14.66 2.53
CA ASN A 134 2.49 -14.54 3.60
C ASN A 134 3.13 -13.14 3.69
N SER A 135 2.58 -12.20 2.93
CA SER A 135 2.94 -10.79 3.03
C SER A 135 1.65 -9.98 2.97
N TYR A 136 1.41 -9.19 4.00
CA TYR A 136 0.26 -8.29 4.14
C TYR A 136 0.78 -6.92 4.55
N VAL A 137 0.46 -5.91 3.76
CA VAL A 137 0.79 -4.51 4.04
C VAL A 137 -0.49 -3.72 3.89
N SER A 138 -0.79 -2.92 4.88
CA SER A 138 -1.93 -2.02 4.90
C SER A 138 -1.46 -0.59 5.16
N ASP A 139 -2.08 0.37 4.49
CA ASP A 139 -1.87 1.81 4.72
C ASP A 139 -3.22 2.53 4.68
N ASP A 140 -3.27 3.73 5.29
CA ASP A 140 -4.44 4.60 5.30
C ASP A 140 -5.74 3.93 5.80
N TYR A 141 -5.63 3.12 6.87
CA TYR A 141 -6.79 2.49 7.48
C TYR A 141 -7.66 3.52 8.21
N PHE A 142 -8.95 3.46 7.93
CA PHE A 142 -9.95 4.22 8.66
C PHE A 142 -11.25 3.43 8.82
N GLU A 143 -11.99 3.79 9.84
CA GLU A 143 -13.34 3.31 10.10
C GLU A 143 -14.26 4.49 10.44
N GLY A 144 -15.54 4.32 10.20
CA GLY A 144 -16.55 5.36 10.41
C GLY A 144 -17.89 4.96 9.86
N LYS A 145 -18.74 5.95 9.53
CA LYS A 145 -20.07 5.72 8.99
C LYS A 145 -20.33 6.49 7.71
N ILE A 146 -20.96 5.85 6.74
CA ILE A 146 -21.56 6.49 5.55
C ILE A 146 -23.04 6.11 5.52
N ASN A 147 -23.93 7.10 5.55
CA ASN A 147 -25.38 6.88 5.58
C ASN A 147 -25.81 5.90 6.69
N ASN A 148 -25.28 6.06 7.89
CA ASN A 148 -25.47 5.20 9.07
C ASN A 148 -24.92 3.77 8.95
N GLN A 149 -24.26 3.39 7.86
CA GLN A 149 -23.64 2.09 7.72
C GLN A 149 -22.18 2.15 8.15
N ASN A 150 -21.76 1.22 9.00
CA ASN A 150 -20.37 1.11 9.40
C ASN A 150 -19.49 0.72 8.21
N ILE A 151 -18.39 1.43 8.05
CA ILE A 151 -17.41 1.17 7.02
C ILE A 151 -16.02 0.99 7.64
N LYS A 152 -15.20 0.15 7.00
CA LYS A 152 -13.78 0.00 7.26
C LYS A 152 -13.06 -0.04 5.92
N MET A 153 -12.06 0.79 5.75
CA MET A 153 -11.34 0.89 4.47
C MET A 153 -9.84 1.05 4.68
N ALA A 154 -9.06 0.52 3.77
CA ALA A 154 -7.60 0.67 3.74
C ALA A 154 -7.05 0.46 2.32
N ASP A 155 -5.88 0.98 2.05
CA ASP A 155 -5.07 0.55 0.91
C ASP A 155 -4.28 -0.70 1.29
N LEU A 156 -4.44 -1.78 0.55
CA LEU A 156 -3.85 -3.08 0.85
C LEU A 156 -2.91 -3.55 -0.27
N LEU A 157 -1.80 -4.14 0.13
CA LEU A 157 -0.95 -4.96 -0.72
C LEU A 157 -0.78 -6.33 -0.07
N VAL A 158 -1.43 -7.34 -0.65
CA VAL A 158 -1.41 -8.73 -0.17
C VAL A 158 -0.69 -9.60 -1.19
N GLN A 159 0.35 -10.31 -0.75
CA GLN A 159 1.23 -11.04 -1.64
C GLN A 159 1.56 -12.45 -1.12
N ARG A 160 1.80 -13.35 -2.07
CA ARG A 160 2.46 -14.63 -1.82
C ARG A 160 3.89 -14.53 -2.31
N ILE A 161 4.82 -14.73 -1.40
CA ILE A 161 6.25 -14.71 -1.67
C ILE A 161 6.76 -16.15 -1.52
N THR A 162 7.32 -16.72 -2.59
CA THR A 162 7.95 -18.03 -2.60
C THR A 162 9.42 -17.87 -2.95
N VAL A 163 10.27 -18.70 -2.35
CA VAL A 163 11.69 -18.79 -2.69
C VAL A 163 11.90 -20.15 -3.34
N GLU A 164 12.31 -20.15 -4.59
CA GLU A 164 12.65 -21.34 -5.34
C GLU A 164 14.16 -21.37 -5.60
N LYS A 165 14.76 -22.57 -5.69
CA LYS A 165 16.14 -22.70 -6.11
C LYS A 165 16.19 -23.00 -7.60
N ASP A 166 17.00 -22.25 -8.32
CA ASP A 166 17.27 -22.51 -9.73
C ASP A 166 18.13 -23.80 -9.90
N LYS A 167 18.41 -24.18 -11.15
CA LYS A 167 19.19 -25.37 -11.46
C LYS A 167 20.63 -25.30 -10.96
N ASP A 168 21.12 -24.09 -10.70
CA ASP A 168 22.47 -23.80 -10.23
C ASP A 168 22.54 -23.63 -8.71
N GLY A 169 21.39 -23.78 -8.01
CA GLY A 169 21.28 -23.70 -6.56
C GLY A 169 21.10 -22.29 -6.01
N ASN A 170 20.96 -21.26 -6.87
CA ASN A 170 20.70 -19.90 -6.43
C ASN A 170 19.23 -19.73 -6.04
N GLU A 171 19.00 -18.94 -5.02
CA GLU A 171 17.64 -18.64 -4.55
C GLU A 171 17.00 -17.55 -5.42
N GLU A 172 15.87 -17.88 -6.04
CA GLU A 172 15.02 -16.93 -6.77
C GLU A 172 13.76 -16.64 -5.98
N LYS A 173 13.51 -15.36 -5.73
CA LYS A 173 12.30 -14.89 -5.02
C LYS A 173 11.20 -14.61 -6.03
N LYS A 174 10.12 -15.40 -6.00
CA LYS A 174 8.90 -15.14 -6.78
C LYS A 174 7.87 -14.43 -5.93
N VAL A 175 7.31 -13.34 -6.45
CA VAL A 175 6.28 -12.53 -5.79
C VAL A 175 5.01 -12.58 -6.63
N MET A 176 3.94 -13.08 -6.04
CA MET A 176 2.61 -13.10 -6.63
C MET A 176 1.70 -12.15 -5.86
N THR A 177 1.23 -11.09 -6.49
CA THR A 177 0.25 -10.19 -5.89
C THR A 177 -1.13 -10.85 -5.91
N ILE A 178 -1.71 -11.04 -4.74
CA ILE A 178 -3.07 -11.58 -4.53
C ILE A 178 -4.08 -10.43 -4.62
N PHE A 179 -3.80 -9.33 -3.92
CA PHE A 179 -4.62 -8.12 -3.95
C PHE A 179 -3.71 -6.89 -3.86
N GLY A 180 -4.07 -5.84 -4.59
CA GLY A 180 -3.37 -4.55 -4.53
C GLY A 180 -4.35 -3.43 -4.86
N GLY A 181 -4.62 -2.55 -3.88
CA GLY A 181 -5.50 -1.41 -4.02
C GLY A 181 -6.40 -1.15 -2.83
N LEU A 182 -7.42 -0.31 -3.02
CA LEU A 182 -8.36 0.05 -1.98
C LEU A 182 -9.30 -1.12 -1.66
N PHE A 183 -9.27 -1.56 -0.41
CA PHE A 183 -10.17 -2.56 0.14
C PHE A 183 -11.15 -1.90 1.11
N GLY A 184 -12.42 -2.32 1.06
CA GLY A 184 -13.44 -1.79 1.97
C GLY A 184 -14.42 -2.87 2.40
N LYS A 185 -14.83 -2.81 3.68
CA LYS A 185 -15.92 -3.60 4.26
C LYS A 185 -17.03 -2.65 4.69
N ILE A 186 -18.26 -2.93 4.27
CA ILE A 186 -19.47 -2.19 4.65
C ILE A 186 -20.39 -3.16 5.36
N GLU A 187 -20.87 -2.79 6.55
CA GLU A 187 -21.85 -3.57 7.29
C GLU A 187 -23.26 -3.16 6.88
N LEU A 188 -24.03 -4.10 6.35
CA LEU A 188 -25.41 -3.85 5.93
C LEU A 188 -26.35 -4.00 7.11
N GLU A 189 -27.40 -3.15 7.19
CA GLU A 189 -28.44 -3.21 8.22
C GLU A 189 -29.20 -4.56 8.21
N LYS A 190 -29.33 -5.17 7.03
CA LYS A 190 -29.98 -6.48 6.87
C LYS A 190 -28.96 -7.51 6.44
N SER A 191 -28.89 -8.60 7.18
CA SER A 191 -28.06 -9.73 6.77
C SER A 191 -28.62 -10.39 5.51
N ILE A 192 -27.74 -10.69 4.57
CA ILE A 192 -28.05 -11.42 3.34
C ILE A 192 -27.50 -12.82 3.53
N ASN A 193 -28.39 -13.82 3.60
CA ASN A 193 -27.99 -15.23 3.74
C ASN A 193 -27.59 -15.82 2.38
N SER A 194 -26.64 -15.18 1.71
CA SER A 194 -26.12 -15.63 0.43
C SER A 194 -24.77 -15.02 0.16
N ASN A 195 -23.89 -15.76 -0.49
CA ASN A 195 -22.63 -15.25 -1.00
C ASN A 195 -22.84 -14.77 -2.42
N LEU A 196 -22.46 -13.54 -2.69
CA LEU A 196 -22.45 -12.92 -4.02
C LEU A 196 -21.08 -12.35 -4.27
N ASN A 197 -20.42 -12.82 -5.33
CA ASN A 197 -19.11 -12.33 -5.75
C ASN A 197 -19.22 -11.76 -7.16
N ILE A 198 -18.82 -10.52 -7.33
CA ILE A 198 -18.74 -9.84 -8.61
C ILE A 198 -17.27 -9.55 -8.89
N THR A 199 -16.74 -10.10 -9.97
CA THR A 199 -15.33 -9.96 -10.31
C THR A 199 -15.16 -9.51 -11.75
N ARG A 200 -14.10 -8.75 -12.01
CA ARG A 200 -13.56 -8.61 -13.36
C ARG A 200 -12.74 -9.85 -13.65
N ASP A 201 -12.78 -10.35 -14.87
CA ASP A 201 -12.06 -11.53 -15.33
C ASP A 201 -11.12 -12.28 -14.37
N TYR A 202 -11.26 -13.64 -14.33
CA TYR A 202 -10.31 -14.59 -13.75
C TYR A 202 -10.01 -14.50 -12.25
N SER A 203 -11.00 -14.67 -11.41
CA SER A 203 -10.71 -15.15 -10.05
C SER A 203 -10.88 -16.67 -9.97
N SER A 204 -9.77 -17.40 -10.07
CA SER A 204 -9.73 -18.87 -9.91
C SER A 204 -10.00 -19.35 -8.47
N SER A 205 -10.18 -18.44 -7.52
CA SER A 205 -10.30 -18.72 -6.09
C SER A 205 -11.73 -18.89 -5.58
N ILE A 206 -12.75 -18.60 -6.41
CA ILE A 206 -14.17 -18.71 -6.01
C ILE A 206 -14.66 -20.16 -6.25
N LYS A 207 -14.19 -21.09 -5.45
CA LYS A 207 -14.37 -22.54 -5.66
C LYS A 207 -15.73 -23.12 -5.27
N LYS A 208 -16.64 -22.35 -4.65
CA LYS A 208 -17.89 -22.91 -4.07
C LYS A 208 -19.19 -22.30 -4.61
N THR A 209 -19.12 -21.40 -5.54
CA THR A 209 -20.29 -20.70 -6.09
C THR A 209 -20.46 -20.99 -7.56
N GLN A 210 -21.71 -21.01 -8.03
CA GLN A 210 -22.01 -21.16 -9.46
C GLN A 210 -21.93 -19.83 -10.17
N LYS A 211 -21.45 -19.83 -11.41
CA LYS A 211 -21.50 -18.63 -12.26
C LYS A 211 -22.97 -18.38 -12.63
N LEU A 212 -23.43 -17.16 -12.39
CA LEU A 212 -24.74 -16.67 -12.78
C LEU A 212 -24.62 -15.87 -14.06
N GLU A 213 -25.42 -16.22 -15.06
CA GLU A 213 -25.57 -15.43 -16.28
C GLU A 213 -26.58 -14.30 -16.03
N MET A 214 -26.22 -13.09 -16.49
CA MET A 214 -27.02 -11.89 -16.30
C MET A 214 -27.64 -11.48 -17.65
N ASP A 215 -28.82 -10.85 -17.61
CA ASP A 215 -29.49 -10.40 -18.83
C ASP A 215 -28.82 -9.18 -19.52
N SER A 216 -27.94 -8.48 -18.80
CA SER A 216 -27.21 -7.32 -19.30
C SER A 216 -25.91 -7.71 -20.00
N TYR A 217 -25.91 -7.78 -21.32
CA TYR A 217 -24.72 -8.06 -22.12
C TYR A 217 -23.55 -7.11 -21.82
N GLY A 218 -23.82 -5.81 -21.60
CA GLY A 218 -22.80 -4.83 -21.28
C GLY A 218 -22.10 -5.11 -19.95
N PHE A 219 -22.86 -5.58 -18.96
CA PHE A 219 -22.36 -5.95 -17.66
C PHE A 219 -21.56 -7.25 -17.70
N GLU A 220 -22.09 -8.30 -18.32
CA GLU A 220 -21.42 -9.60 -18.46
C GLU A 220 -20.10 -9.56 -19.22
N LYS A 221 -19.96 -8.62 -20.15
CA LYS A 221 -18.70 -8.42 -20.88
C LYS A 221 -17.55 -7.98 -19.96
N ILE A 222 -17.87 -7.38 -18.82
CA ILE A 222 -16.90 -6.78 -17.90
C ILE A 222 -16.81 -7.56 -16.60
N PHE A 223 -17.95 -8.02 -16.07
CA PHE A 223 -18.06 -8.63 -14.76
C PHE A 223 -18.57 -10.07 -14.87
N ASN A 224 -17.99 -10.93 -14.07
CA ASN A 224 -18.50 -12.26 -13.78
C ASN A 224 -19.17 -12.26 -12.41
N VAL A 225 -20.34 -12.86 -12.33
CA VAL A 225 -21.12 -13.01 -11.09
C VAL A 225 -21.09 -14.46 -10.64
N TYR A 226 -20.77 -14.68 -9.38
CA TYR A 226 -20.77 -15.99 -8.73
C TYR A 226 -21.61 -15.94 -7.46
N THR A 227 -22.49 -16.92 -7.27
CA THR A 227 -23.39 -16.94 -6.11
C THR A 227 -23.73 -18.39 -5.71
N ASP A 228 -24.16 -18.56 -4.48
CA ASP A 228 -24.79 -19.77 -3.97
C ASP A 228 -26.33 -19.72 -4.04
N ASN A 229 -26.91 -18.54 -4.35
CA ASN A 229 -28.35 -18.35 -4.46
C ASN A 229 -28.71 -17.35 -5.58
N ASN A 230 -29.13 -17.89 -6.73
CA ASN A 230 -29.46 -17.10 -7.91
C ASN A 230 -30.61 -16.10 -7.69
N ILE A 231 -31.61 -16.47 -6.88
CA ILE A 231 -32.77 -15.59 -6.63
C ILE A 231 -32.34 -14.35 -5.86
N ILE A 232 -31.57 -14.54 -4.79
CA ILE A 232 -31.05 -13.42 -3.99
C ILE A 232 -30.10 -12.57 -4.82
N ALA A 233 -29.22 -13.20 -5.61
CA ALA A 233 -28.29 -12.45 -6.47
C ALA A 233 -29.02 -11.56 -7.48
N MET A 234 -30.07 -12.06 -8.15
CA MET A 234 -30.89 -11.27 -9.08
C MET A 234 -31.67 -10.16 -8.38
N GLN A 235 -32.12 -10.36 -7.15
CA GLN A 235 -32.76 -9.29 -6.36
C GLN A 235 -31.79 -8.17 -5.94
N LEU A 236 -30.54 -8.52 -5.69
CA LEU A 236 -29.51 -7.58 -5.31
C LEU A 236 -28.91 -6.83 -6.50
N LEU A 237 -28.68 -7.54 -7.62
CA LEU A 237 -28.09 -6.97 -8.83
C LEU A 237 -29.16 -6.37 -9.73
N THR A 238 -29.89 -5.40 -9.22
CA THR A 238 -30.81 -4.60 -10.02
C THR A 238 -30.10 -3.87 -11.16
N SER A 239 -30.84 -3.43 -12.18
CA SER A 239 -30.26 -2.66 -13.30
C SER A 239 -29.46 -1.44 -12.81
N ASP A 240 -29.97 -0.72 -11.80
CA ASP A 240 -29.31 0.46 -11.24
C ASP A 240 -27.94 0.13 -10.62
N ILE A 241 -27.85 -1.03 -9.94
CA ILE A 241 -26.57 -1.47 -9.34
C ILE A 241 -25.59 -1.91 -10.43
N GLN A 242 -26.08 -2.60 -11.47
CA GLN A 242 -25.25 -2.98 -12.61
C GLN A 242 -24.71 -1.76 -13.36
N GLU A 243 -25.57 -0.75 -13.62
CA GLU A 243 -25.15 0.51 -14.23
C GLU A 243 -24.17 1.27 -13.36
N GLY A 244 -24.41 1.37 -12.06
CA GLY A 244 -23.47 2.01 -11.11
C GLY A 244 -22.10 1.34 -11.10
N LEU A 245 -22.02 0.00 -11.18
CA LEU A 245 -20.75 -0.72 -11.27
C LEU A 245 -20.05 -0.47 -12.62
N LEU A 246 -20.81 -0.39 -13.72
CA LEU A 246 -20.28 -0.04 -15.05
C LEU A 246 -19.75 1.39 -15.07
N ASP A 247 -20.42 2.34 -14.44
CA ASP A 247 -19.99 3.73 -14.34
C ASP A 247 -18.68 3.86 -13.56
N ILE A 248 -18.57 3.17 -12.41
CA ILE A 248 -17.32 3.09 -11.65
C ILE A 248 -16.20 2.51 -12.51
N TYR A 249 -16.46 1.39 -13.19
CA TYR A 249 -15.49 0.78 -14.09
C TYR A 249 -15.02 1.74 -15.17
N ASN A 250 -15.93 2.41 -15.86
CA ASN A 250 -15.60 3.31 -16.96
C ASN A 250 -14.84 4.56 -16.51
N LYS A 251 -15.11 5.02 -15.28
CA LYS A 251 -14.45 6.20 -14.70
C LYS A 251 -13.01 5.93 -14.26
N TYR A 252 -12.72 4.70 -13.82
CA TYR A 252 -11.41 4.35 -13.22
C TYR A 252 -10.63 3.29 -14.03
N LYS A 253 -10.98 3.12 -15.27
CA LYS A 253 -10.35 2.21 -16.24
C LYS A 253 -8.90 2.56 -16.58
#